data_5bc5e28e4bbfe978b274b7c93d6e92b1
#
_entry.id   5bc5e28e4bbfe978b274b7c93d6e92b1
#
_cell.length_a   1.000
_cell.length_b   1.000
_cell.length_c   1.000
_cell.angle_alpha   90.00
_cell.angle_beta   90.00
_cell.angle_gamma   90.00
#
_symmetry.space_group_name_H-M   'P 1'
#
loop_
_entity.id
_entity.type
_entity.pdbx_description
1 polymer ?
#
loop_
_entity_poly.entity_id
_entity_poly.type
_entity_poly.pdbx_seq_one_letter_code
_entity_poly.pdbx_strand_id
1 'polypeptide(L)'
;NLGEKIAQGILLIVLITLTIFMMSDVKKIQGNARVINYAGIIRGATQREIKLEISGNENDVLIKYLDDIFYGLTNGGGKYQLTTLNDQHYQKKLTELHTSWLSLKDEISLVREKGYQQTNIIKMSEEYFYLADETVTAAEDYSQKCATRLDQIEKALIFVIALVILMMIKESVSAVVLMKKNRELNKKAYIDLHTGLPNRSRVEELIAHYDHFDEPTAIIVFDLNDLKVVNDSLGHLAGDTLIMNFAHII
;
A
#
# COMPACT_ATOMS: atom_id res chain seq x y z
N ASN A 1 14.56 -16.97 13.85
CA ASN A 1 14.89 -17.88 12.76
C ASN A 1 15.26 -17.06 11.52
N LEU A 2 16.44 -17.37 10.91
CA LEU A 2 16.95 -16.62 9.74
C LEU A 2 15.92 -16.64 8.58
N GLY A 3 15.28 -17.81 8.35
CA GLY A 3 14.27 -17.95 7.31
C GLY A 3 13.04 -17.04 7.49
N GLU A 4 12.61 -16.81 8.72
CA GLU A 4 11.49 -15.92 9.03
C GLU A 4 11.84 -14.44 8.74
N LYS A 5 13.06 -14.02 9.09
CA LYS A 5 13.55 -12.66 8.79
C LYS A 5 13.69 -12.42 7.28
N ILE A 6 14.14 -13.44 6.54
CA ILE A 6 14.20 -13.37 5.06
C ILE A 6 12.78 -13.25 4.49
N ALA A 7 11.83 -14.06 4.97
CA ALA A 7 10.43 -13.99 4.54
C ALA A 7 9.80 -12.61 4.81
N GLN A 8 10.05 -12.02 5.98
CA GLN A 8 9.61 -10.66 6.31
C GLN A 8 10.21 -9.61 5.37
N GLY A 9 11.49 -9.73 5.06
CA GLY A 9 12.16 -8.83 4.11
C GLY A 9 11.54 -8.92 2.71
N ILE A 10 11.22 -10.13 2.24
CA ILE A 10 10.56 -10.35 0.95
C ILE A 10 9.14 -9.74 0.96
N LEU A 11 8.36 -9.99 2.02
CA LEU A 11 7.01 -9.41 2.13
C LEU A 11 7.03 -7.88 2.14
N LEU A 12 8.01 -7.26 2.79
CA LEU A 12 8.17 -5.81 2.79
C LEU A 12 8.48 -5.26 1.39
N ILE A 13 9.37 -5.93 0.64
CA ILE A 13 9.68 -5.57 -0.75
C ILE A 13 8.42 -5.69 -1.63
N VAL A 14 7.65 -6.77 -1.48
CA VAL A 14 6.39 -6.97 -2.21
C VAL A 14 5.39 -5.85 -1.86
N LEU A 15 5.25 -5.50 -0.58
CA LEU A 15 4.37 -4.42 -0.13
C LEU A 15 4.72 -3.08 -0.78
N ILE A 16 6.01 -2.71 -0.76
CA ILE A 16 6.50 -1.48 -1.38
C ILE A 16 6.22 -1.49 -2.89
N THR A 17 6.50 -2.60 -3.55
CA THR A 17 6.29 -2.75 -5.00
C THR A 17 4.82 -2.60 -5.37
N LEU A 18 3.91 -3.28 -4.66
CA LEU A 18 2.47 -3.16 -4.88
C LEU A 18 1.97 -1.73 -4.63
N THR A 19 2.49 -1.04 -3.61
CA THR A 19 2.13 0.35 -3.32
C THR A 19 2.55 1.29 -4.46
N ILE A 20 3.76 1.10 -5.03
CA ILE A 20 4.23 1.89 -6.17
C ILE A 20 3.33 1.66 -7.40
N PHE A 21 2.97 0.40 -7.69
CA PHE A 21 2.05 0.09 -8.78
C PHE A 21 0.67 0.71 -8.57
N MET A 22 0.12 0.61 -7.36
CA MET A 22 -1.15 1.23 -6.99
C MET A 22 -1.13 2.75 -7.24
N MET A 23 -0.10 3.45 -6.77
CA MET A 23 0.04 4.90 -6.98
C MET A 23 0.13 5.26 -8.47
N SER A 24 0.84 4.45 -9.27
CA SER A 24 0.94 4.63 -10.71
C SER A 24 -0.42 4.49 -11.40
N ASP A 25 -1.19 3.45 -11.05
CA ASP A 25 -2.48 3.19 -11.67
C ASP A 25 -3.56 4.19 -11.25
N VAL A 26 -3.54 4.70 -10.01
CA VAL A 26 -4.42 5.80 -9.57
C VAL A 26 -4.19 7.05 -10.43
N LYS A 27 -2.93 7.43 -10.69
CA LYS A 27 -2.61 8.57 -11.56
C LYS A 27 -3.12 8.37 -12.99
N LYS A 28 -3.01 7.15 -13.54
CA LYS A 28 -3.54 6.82 -14.88
C LYS A 28 -5.05 6.98 -14.93
N ILE A 29 -5.78 6.45 -13.93
CA ILE A 29 -7.26 6.54 -13.90
C ILE A 29 -7.71 8.01 -13.85
N GLN A 30 -7.04 8.87 -13.09
CA GLN A 30 -7.33 10.30 -13.06
C GLN A 30 -7.12 10.96 -14.42
N GLY A 31 -6.05 10.59 -15.14
CA GLY A 31 -5.80 11.04 -16.51
C GLY A 31 -6.86 10.53 -17.50
N ASN A 32 -7.25 9.26 -17.39
CA ASN A 32 -8.26 8.62 -18.24
C ASN A 32 -9.62 9.34 -18.16
N ALA A 33 -10.08 9.67 -16.96
CA ALA A 33 -11.34 10.38 -16.75
C ALA A 33 -11.39 11.72 -17.52
N ARG A 34 -10.24 12.42 -17.56
CA ARG A 34 -10.11 13.66 -18.32
C ARG A 34 -10.18 13.42 -19.83
N VAL A 35 -9.53 12.38 -20.32
CA VAL A 35 -9.58 11.98 -21.75
C VAL A 35 -11.00 11.60 -22.16
N ILE A 36 -11.72 10.81 -21.37
CA ILE A 36 -13.12 10.43 -21.62
C ILE A 36 -14.00 11.68 -21.73
N ASN A 37 -13.84 12.62 -20.78
CA ASN A 37 -14.62 13.87 -20.80
C ASN A 37 -14.36 14.68 -22.08
N TYR A 38 -13.11 14.85 -22.49
CA TYR A 38 -12.77 15.60 -23.70
C TYR A 38 -13.16 14.88 -24.98
N ALA A 39 -13.11 13.55 -25.03
CA ALA A 39 -13.67 12.77 -26.13
C ALA A 39 -15.20 12.96 -26.23
N GLY A 40 -15.90 13.00 -25.10
CA GLY A 40 -17.33 13.36 -25.06
C GLY A 40 -17.62 14.79 -25.49
N ILE A 41 -16.73 15.73 -25.17
CA ILE A 41 -16.83 17.14 -25.65
C ILE A 41 -16.68 17.19 -27.18
N ILE A 42 -15.74 16.44 -27.77
CA ILE A 42 -15.62 16.37 -29.26
C ILE A 42 -16.94 15.94 -29.86
N ARG A 43 -17.57 14.88 -29.35
CA ARG A 43 -18.87 14.39 -29.86
C ARG A 43 -19.94 15.47 -29.83
N GLY A 44 -20.10 16.16 -28.70
CA GLY A 44 -21.15 17.19 -28.53
C GLY A 44 -20.83 18.49 -29.25
N ALA A 45 -19.59 18.93 -29.19
CA ALA A 45 -19.17 20.21 -29.79
C ALA A 45 -19.18 20.17 -31.31
N THR A 46 -18.81 19.02 -31.92
CA THR A 46 -18.92 18.84 -33.39
C THR A 46 -20.38 18.92 -33.84
N GLN A 47 -21.31 18.27 -33.13
CA GLN A 47 -22.75 18.37 -33.48
C GLN A 47 -23.26 19.81 -33.35
N ARG A 48 -22.76 20.56 -32.36
CA ARG A 48 -23.07 22.00 -32.23
C ARG A 48 -22.51 22.80 -33.40
N GLU A 49 -21.28 22.54 -33.82
CA GLU A 49 -20.63 23.19 -34.95
C GLU A 49 -21.43 22.98 -36.23
N ILE A 50 -21.80 21.73 -36.55
CA ILE A 50 -22.61 21.42 -37.74
C ILE A 50 -23.95 22.16 -37.73
N LYS A 51 -24.61 22.24 -36.57
CA LYS A 51 -25.88 23.00 -36.45
C LYS A 51 -25.69 24.50 -36.76
N LEU A 52 -24.59 25.08 -36.28
CA LEU A 52 -24.26 26.49 -36.51
C LEU A 52 -24.00 26.71 -37.99
N GLU A 53 -23.20 25.89 -38.65
CA GLU A 53 -22.87 25.98 -40.08
C GLU A 53 -24.13 25.84 -40.99
N ILE A 54 -24.99 24.85 -40.70
CA ILE A 54 -26.25 24.66 -41.40
C ILE A 54 -27.18 25.89 -41.24
N SER A 55 -27.11 26.59 -40.11
CA SER A 55 -27.87 27.78 -39.80
C SER A 55 -27.25 29.08 -40.36
N GLY A 56 -26.12 28.99 -41.06
CA GLY A 56 -25.38 30.13 -41.62
C GLY A 56 -24.59 30.93 -40.59
N ASN A 57 -24.29 30.33 -39.41
CA ASN A 57 -23.51 30.94 -38.34
C ASN A 57 -22.13 30.32 -38.25
N GLU A 58 -21.19 30.82 -39.03
CA GLU A 58 -19.80 30.35 -39.05
C GLU A 58 -19.12 30.51 -37.66
N ASN A 59 -18.39 29.45 -37.22
CA ASN A 59 -17.75 29.47 -35.90
C ASN A 59 -16.33 28.85 -35.89
N ASP A 60 -15.37 29.56 -36.46
CA ASP A 60 -13.98 29.15 -36.49
C ASP A 60 -13.34 28.98 -35.10
N VAL A 61 -13.90 29.66 -34.09
CA VAL A 61 -13.42 29.49 -32.71
C VAL A 61 -13.73 28.10 -32.19
N LEU A 62 -14.89 27.55 -32.54
CA LEU A 62 -15.27 26.20 -32.12
C LEU A 62 -14.48 25.14 -32.90
N ILE A 63 -14.22 25.35 -34.19
CA ILE A 63 -13.33 24.49 -35.01
C ILE A 63 -11.94 24.45 -34.37
N LYS A 64 -11.36 25.59 -34.04
CA LYS A 64 -10.04 25.64 -33.38
C LYS A 64 -10.05 24.98 -32.01
N TYR A 65 -11.13 25.12 -31.25
CA TYR A 65 -11.30 24.46 -29.96
C TYR A 65 -11.26 22.94 -30.11
N LEU A 66 -11.92 22.39 -31.11
CA LEU A 66 -11.92 20.97 -31.42
C LEU A 66 -10.53 20.50 -31.88
N ASP A 67 -9.85 21.26 -32.74
CA ASP A 67 -8.47 20.95 -33.16
C ASP A 67 -7.50 20.91 -31.96
N ASP A 68 -7.61 21.87 -31.03
CA ASP A 68 -6.80 21.90 -29.80
C ASP A 68 -7.04 20.65 -28.92
N ILE A 69 -8.29 20.15 -28.87
CA ILE A 69 -8.62 18.91 -28.13
C ILE A 69 -8.02 17.70 -28.85
N PHE A 70 -8.20 17.57 -30.15
CA PHE A 70 -7.60 16.46 -30.92
C PHE A 70 -6.10 16.42 -30.77
N TYR A 71 -5.43 17.58 -30.81
CA TYR A 71 -4.00 17.64 -30.55
C TYR A 71 -3.64 17.06 -29.17
N GLY A 72 -4.37 17.46 -28.11
CA GLY A 72 -4.15 16.98 -26.76
C GLY A 72 -4.41 15.47 -26.58
N LEU A 73 -5.46 14.93 -27.20
CA LEU A 73 -5.80 13.51 -27.14
C LEU A 73 -4.77 12.64 -27.88
N THR A 74 -4.25 13.14 -29.00
CA THR A 74 -3.30 12.39 -29.85
C THR A 74 -1.88 12.45 -29.31
N ASN A 75 -1.40 13.65 -28.93
CA ASN A 75 0.01 13.89 -28.59
C ASN A 75 0.25 13.98 -27.06
N GLY A 76 -0.81 14.09 -26.29
CA GLY A 76 -0.70 14.43 -24.87
C GLY A 76 -0.38 15.90 -24.61
N GLY A 77 -0.56 16.37 -23.39
CA GLY A 77 -0.30 17.77 -23.01
C GLY A 77 -1.28 18.76 -23.63
N GLY A 78 -0.75 19.73 -24.36
CA GLY A 78 -1.52 20.79 -24.98
C GLY A 78 -2.20 21.72 -23.97
N LYS A 79 -3.11 22.57 -24.46
CA LYS A 79 -3.85 23.55 -23.66
C LYS A 79 -4.65 22.91 -22.52
N TYR A 80 -5.12 21.69 -22.71
CA TYR A 80 -5.96 20.98 -21.73
C TYR A 80 -5.20 19.95 -20.92
N GLN A 81 -3.86 19.85 -21.05
CA GLN A 81 -2.99 18.95 -20.31
C GLN A 81 -3.53 17.50 -20.30
N LEU A 82 -3.94 17.03 -21.48
CA LEU A 82 -4.47 15.66 -21.63
C LEU A 82 -3.33 14.63 -21.58
N THR A 83 -3.67 13.43 -21.14
CA THR A 83 -2.77 12.27 -21.20
C THR A 83 -3.14 11.40 -22.39
N THR A 84 -2.14 10.78 -23.02
CA THR A 84 -2.42 9.76 -24.04
C THR A 84 -2.83 8.45 -23.36
N LEU A 85 -3.91 7.82 -23.85
CA LEU A 85 -4.27 6.47 -23.42
C LEU A 85 -3.45 5.45 -24.23
N ASN A 86 -2.67 4.64 -23.54
CA ASN A 86 -1.84 3.61 -24.16
C ASN A 86 -2.64 2.31 -24.37
N ASP A 87 -3.73 2.41 -25.16
CA ASP A 87 -4.57 1.28 -25.57
C ASP A 87 -4.70 1.28 -27.09
N GLN A 88 -4.38 0.16 -27.72
CA GLN A 88 -4.34 0.05 -29.19
C GLN A 88 -5.73 0.25 -29.83
N HIS A 89 -6.78 -0.23 -29.16
CA HIS A 89 -8.15 -0.10 -29.67
C HIS A 89 -8.60 1.37 -29.66
N TYR A 90 -8.38 2.05 -28.53
CA TYR A 90 -8.66 3.48 -28.40
C TYR A 90 -7.88 4.32 -29.43
N GLN A 91 -6.57 4.07 -29.55
CA GLN A 91 -5.71 4.84 -30.48
C GLN A 91 -6.15 4.68 -31.94
N LYS A 92 -6.59 3.47 -32.32
CA LYS A 92 -7.17 3.22 -33.66
C LYS A 92 -8.45 4.03 -33.87
N LYS A 93 -9.38 4.00 -32.89
CA LYS A 93 -10.63 4.76 -32.96
C LYS A 93 -10.40 6.28 -32.98
N LEU A 94 -9.46 6.78 -32.17
CA LEU A 94 -9.08 8.20 -32.18
C LEU A 94 -8.50 8.64 -33.54
N THR A 95 -7.69 7.79 -34.18
CA THR A 95 -7.12 8.08 -35.51
C THR A 95 -8.19 8.13 -36.58
N GLU A 96 -9.12 7.16 -36.57
CA GLU A 96 -10.27 7.13 -37.45
C GLU A 96 -11.15 8.40 -37.28
N LEU A 97 -11.43 8.74 -36.02
CA LEU A 97 -12.22 9.93 -35.67
C LEU A 97 -11.54 11.22 -36.13
N HIS A 98 -10.23 11.36 -35.91
CA HIS A 98 -9.48 12.53 -36.36
C HIS A 98 -9.48 12.67 -37.87
N THR A 99 -9.31 11.56 -38.59
CA THR A 99 -9.40 11.55 -40.10
C THR A 99 -10.77 11.98 -40.56
N SER A 100 -11.83 11.47 -39.93
CA SER A 100 -13.21 11.87 -40.22
C SER A 100 -13.46 13.36 -39.90
N TRP A 101 -12.86 13.89 -38.82
CA TRP A 101 -12.92 15.32 -38.52
C TRP A 101 -12.30 16.20 -39.59
N LEU A 102 -11.14 15.82 -40.10
CA LEU A 102 -10.50 16.55 -41.21
C LEU A 102 -11.41 16.60 -42.44
N SER A 103 -11.98 15.45 -42.84
CA SER A 103 -12.94 15.40 -43.93
C SER A 103 -14.22 16.22 -43.70
N LEU A 104 -14.68 16.26 -42.43
CA LEU A 104 -15.84 17.05 -42.04
C LEU A 104 -15.55 18.56 -42.09
N LYS A 105 -14.33 19.02 -41.84
CA LYS A 105 -13.93 20.42 -42.02
C LYS A 105 -13.91 20.83 -43.48
N ASP A 106 -13.47 19.93 -44.38
CA ASP A 106 -13.55 20.18 -45.82
C ASP A 106 -15.01 20.33 -46.26
N GLU A 107 -15.92 19.49 -45.75
CA GLU A 107 -17.34 19.56 -46.06
C GLU A 107 -18.00 20.82 -45.46
N ILE A 108 -17.58 21.30 -44.27
CA ILE A 108 -17.99 22.59 -43.68
C ILE A 108 -17.65 23.74 -44.64
N SER A 109 -16.44 23.71 -45.24
CA SER A 109 -16.05 24.74 -46.22
C SER A 109 -16.97 24.73 -47.43
N LEU A 110 -17.38 23.54 -47.92
CA LEU A 110 -18.35 23.41 -48.99
C LEU A 110 -19.77 23.93 -48.62
N VAL A 111 -20.18 23.70 -47.35
CA VAL A 111 -21.45 24.26 -46.82
C VAL A 111 -21.46 25.77 -46.90
N ARG A 112 -20.35 26.41 -46.57
CA ARG A 112 -20.20 27.89 -46.62
C ARG A 112 -20.26 28.41 -48.07
N GLU A 113 -19.71 27.64 -49.05
CA GLU A 113 -19.71 28.05 -50.44
C GLU A 113 -21.05 27.77 -51.17
N LYS A 114 -21.67 26.60 -50.97
CA LYS A 114 -22.78 26.11 -51.79
C LYS A 114 -24.08 25.95 -51.03
N GLY A 115 -24.06 26.10 -49.70
CA GLY A 115 -25.19 25.79 -48.84
C GLY A 115 -25.31 24.30 -48.53
N TYR A 116 -25.80 23.97 -47.34
CA TYR A 116 -25.82 22.60 -46.80
C TYR A 116 -26.66 21.63 -47.65
N GLN A 117 -27.66 22.10 -48.41
CA GLN A 117 -28.52 21.26 -49.25
C GLN A 117 -27.76 20.61 -50.43
N GLN A 118 -26.62 21.17 -50.82
CA GLN A 118 -25.79 20.68 -51.91
C GLN A 118 -24.54 19.92 -51.42
N THR A 119 -24.54 19.53 -50.14
CA THR A 119 -23.40 18.87 -49.46
C THR A 119 -23.84 17.60 -48.75
N ASN A 120 -22.88 16.78 -48.32
CA ASN A 120 -23.12 15.57 -47.56
C ASN A 120 -23.01 15.78 -46.04
N ILE A 121 -22.99 17.04 -45.59
CA ILE A 121 -22.69 17.42 -44.19
C ILE A 121 -23.54 16.67 -43.18
N ILE A 122 -24.84 16.49 -43.42
CA ILE A 122 -25.76 15.80 -42.50
C ILE A 122 -25.37 14.32 -42.40
N LYS A 123 -25.17 13.63 -43.51
CA LYS A 123 -24.76 12.23 -43.49
C LYS A 123 -23.40 12.03 -42.81
N MET A 124 -22.43 12.85 -43.18
CA MET A 124 -21.09 12.80 -42.59
C MET A 124 -21.09 13.11 -41.08
N SER A 125 -21.96 14.03 -40.63
CA SER A 125 -22.09 14.34 -39.23
C SER A 125 -22.66 13.17 -38.42
N GLU A 126 -23.60 12.39 -38.97
CA GLU A 126 -24.14 11.20 -38.33
C GLU A 126 -23.08 10.08 -38.25
N GLU A 127 -22.36 9.82 -39.33
CA GLU A 127 -21.26 8.84 -39.36
C GLU A 127 -20.15 9.23 -38.36
N TYR A 128 -19.81 10.52 -38.27
CA TYR A 128 -18.88 11.06 -37.34
C TYR A 128 -19.36 10.89 -35.86
N PHE A 129 -20.66 11.14 -35.60
CA PHE A 129 -21.23 10.97 -34.30
C PHE A 129 -21.08 9.54 -33.77
N TYR A 130 -21.40 8.53 -34.56
CA TYR A 130 -21.21 7.13 -34.22
C TYR A 130 -19.74 6.80 -33.92
N LEU A 131 -18.82 7.30 -34.76
CA LEU A 131 -17.39 7.07 -34.57
C LEU A 131 -16.88 7.77 -33.32
N ALA A 132 -17.38 8.95 -32.98
CA ALA A 132 -17.07 9.65 -31.75
C ALA A 132 -17.58 8.88 -30.51
N ASP A 133 -18.78 8.32 -30.60
CA ASP A 133 -19.36 7.49 -29.54
C ASP A 133 -18.55 6.20 -29.31
N GLU A 134 -18.16 5.51 -30.37
CA GLU A 134 -17.25 4.36 -30.28
C GLU A 134 -15.89 4.72 -29.68
N THR A 135 -15.37 5.92 -29.97
CA THR A 135 -14.11 6.41 -29.41
C THR A 135 -14.22 6.67 -27.90
N VAL A 136 -15.33 7.25 -27.45
CA VAL A 136 -15.64 7.44 -26.03
C VAL A 136 -15.73 6.06 -25.33
N THR A 137 -16.51 5.14 -25.91
CA THR A 137 -16.65 3.77 -25.37
C THR A 137 -15.30 3.07 -25.25
N ALA A 138 -14.42 3.16 -26.27
CA ALA A 138 -13.09 2.59 -26.20
C ALA A 138 -12.22 3.18 -25.07
N ALA A 139 -12.36 4.48 -24.81
CA ALA A 139 -11.68 5.14 -23.69
C ALA A 139 -12.24 4.69 -22.32
N GLU A 140 -13.55 4.52 -22.20
CA GLU A 140 -14.23 4.00 -21.01
C GLU A 140 -13.82 2.55 -20.73
N ASP A 141 -13.80 1.68 -21.72
CA ASP A 141 -13.36 0.29 -21.63
C ASP A 141 -11.92 0.17 -21.11
N TYR A 142 -11.03 1.01 -21.63
CA TYR A 142 -9.65 1.07 -21.14
C TYR A 142 -9.59 1.53 -19.69
N SER A 143 -10.34 2.57 -19.34
CA SER A 143 -10.41 3.06 -17.96
C SER A 143 -10.95 2.00 -16.99
N GLN A 144 -11.98 1.24 -17.42
CA GLN A 144 -12.54 0.14 -16.65
C GLN A 144 -11.53 -1.01 -16.44
N LYS A 145 -10.74 -1.37 -17.46
CA LYS A 145 -9.64 -2.34 -17.32
C LYS A 145 -8.60 -1.86 -16.29
N CYS A 146 -8.25 -0.56 -16.29
CA CYS A 146 -7.35 0.01 -15.31
C CYS A 146 -7.94 -0.05 -13.90
N ALA A 147 -9.23 0.25 -13.73
CA ALA A 147 -9.92 0.18 -12.44
C ALA A 147 -9.99 -1.26 -11.90
N THR A 148 -10.28 -2.25 -12.75
CA THR A 148 -10.28 -3.68 -12.37
C THR A 148 -8.90 -4.14 -11.91
N ARG A 149 -7.84 -3.70 -12.59
CA ARG A 149 -6.46 -4.01 -12.19
C ARG A 149 -6.11 -3.36 -10.84
N LEU A 150 -6.55 -2.12 -10.61
CA LEU A 150 -6.36 -1.44 -9.33
C LEU A 150 -7.02 -2.20 -8.18
N ASP A 151 -8.26 -2.67 -8.36
CA ASP A 151 -8.98 -3.52 -7.38
C ASP A 151 -8.23 -4.82 -7.07
N GLN A 152 -7.63 -5.46 -8.07
CA GLN A 152 -6.79 -6.65 -7.87
C GLN A 152 -5.53 -6.35 -7.05
N ILE A 153 -4.86 -5.22 -7.34
CA ILE A 153 -3.67 -4.78 -6.59
C ILE A 153 -4.06 -4.46 -5.14
N GLU A 154 -5.18 -3.79 -4.92
CA GLU A 154 -5.70 -3.47 -3.58
C GLU A 154 -5.95 -4.74 -2.76
N LYS A 155 -6.62 -5.74 -3.33
CA LYS A 155 -6.85 -7.05 -2.67
C LYS A 155 -5.55 -7.76 -2.34
N ALA A 156 -4.58 -7.76 -3.26
CA ALA A 156 -3.26 -8.32 -3.01
C ALA A 156 -2.52 -7.58 -1.88
N LEU A 157 -2.62 -6.25 -1.84
CA LEU A 157 -2.03 -5.42 -0.79
C LEU A 157 -2.60 -5.75 0.59
N ILE A 158 -3.94 -5.83 0.71
CA ILE A 158 -4.63 -6.21 1.94
C ILE A 158 -4.17 -7.59 2.42
N PHE A 159 -4.05 -8.57 1.50
CA PHE A 159 -3.57 -9.91 1.83
C PHE A 159 -2.14 -9.90 2.36
N VAL A 160 -1.22 -9.17 1.72
CA VAL A 160 0.18 -9.05 2.17
C VAL A 160 0.26 -8.37 3.54
N ILE A 161 -0.52 -7.30 3.78
CA ILE A 161 -0.59 -6.62 5.08
C ILE A 161 -1.06 -7.60 6.17
N ALA A 162 -2.10 -8.39 5.90
CA ALA A 162 -2.60 -9.39 6.84
C ALA A 162 -1.53 -10.43 7.21
N LEU A 163 -0.75 -10.91 6.23
CA LEU A 163 0.38 -11.82 6.48
C LEU A 163 1.46 -11.19 7.35
N VAL A 164 1.82 -9.93 7.10
CA VAL A 164 2.81 -9.20 7.92
C VAL A 164 2.32 -9.08 9.36
N ILE A 165 1.06 -8.70 9.57
CA ILE A 165 0.46 -8.60 10.90
C ILE A 165 0.49 -9.96 11.64
N LEU A 166 0.14 -11.05 10.96
CA LEU A 166 0.17 -12.38 11.55
C LEU A 166 1.59 -12.78 11.97
N MET A 167 2.60 -12.46 11.17
CA MET A 167 4.00 -12.70 11.52
C MET A 167 4.44 -11.88 12.73
N MET A 168 4.05 -10.61 12.82
CA MET A 168 4.34 -9.74 13.98
C MET A 168 3.68 -10.27 15.27
N ILE A 169 2.43 -10.74 15.19
CA ILE A 169 1.73 -11.35 16.33
C ILE A 169 2.49 -12.60 16.81
N LYS A 170 2.86 -13.50 15.87
CA LYS A 170 3.64 -14.72 16.19
C LYS A 170 4.97 -14.38 16.89
N GLU A 171 5.71 -13.39 16.40
CA GLU A 171 6.98 -12.97 16.99
C GLU A 171 6.77 -12.40 18.40
N SER A 172 5.75 -11.55 18.60
CA SER A 172 5.41 -10.97 19.88
C SER A 172 5.07 -12.05 20.92
N VAL A 173 4.24 -13.02 20.54
CA VAL A 173 3.90 -14.17 21.40
C VAL A 173 5.14 -14.99 21.75
N SER A 174 6.00 -15.29 20.76
CA SER A 174 7.24 -16.05 20.96
C SER A 174 8.19 -15.32 21.91
N ALA A 175 8.31 -13.99 21.79
CA ALA A 175 9.14 -13.19 22.68
C ALA A 175 8.63 -13.24 24.13
N VAL A 176 7.32 -13.12 24.35
CA VAL A 176 6.71 -13.22 25.69
C VAL A 176 6.94 -14.59 26.32
N VAL A 177 6.77 -15.67 25.53
CA VAL A 177 7.03 -17.05 26.01
C VAL A 177 8.50 -17.22 26.38
N LEU A 178 9.43 -16.72 25.57
CA LEU A 178 10.87 -16.80 25.82
C LEU A 178 11.25 -16.01 27.09
N MET A 179 10.69 -14.81 27.26
CA MET A 179 10.91 -13.99 28.48
C MET A 179 10.44 -14.71 29.75
N LYS A 180 9.25 -15.35 29.72
CA LYS A 180 8.76 -16.13 30.87
C LYS A 180 9.71 -17.31 31.17
N LYS A 181 10.12 -18.05 30.14
CA LYS A 181 11.04 -19.19 30.30
C LYS A 181 12.41 -18.76 30.86
N ASN A 182 12.96 -17.66 30.36
CA ASN A 182 14.21 -17.09 30.90
C ASN A 182 14.07 -16.68 32.36
N ARG A 183 12.93 -16.06 32.74
CA ARG A 183 12.66 -15.66 34.13
C ARG A 183 12.59 -16.88 35.05
N GLU A 184 11.97 -17.99 34.62
CA GLU A 184 11.92 -19.23 35.36
C GLU A 184 13.30 -19.88 35.51
N LEU A 185 14.07 -19.90 34.40
CA LEU A 185 15.44 -20.41 34.44
C LEU A 185 16.32 -19.60 35.36
N ASN A 186 16.25 -18.28 35.34
CA ASN A 186 17.00 -17.40 36.26
C ASN A 186 16.60 -17.63 37.70
N LYS A 187 15.31 -17.80 38.00
CA LYS A 187 14.89 -18.15 39.35
C LYS A 187 15.52 -19.46 39.83
N LYS A 188 15.47 -20.52 38.98
CA LYS A 188 16.07 -21.83 39.30
C LYS A 188 17.61 -21.77 39.44
N ALA A 189 18.25 -20.92 38.66
CA ALA A 189 19.71 -20.80 38.67
C ALA A 189 20.26 -20.01 39.85
N TYR A 190 19.50 -19.02 40.37
CA TYR A 190 20.01 -18.02 41.31
C TYR A 190 19.25 -17.91 42.62
N ILE A 191 18.15 -18.63 42.80
CA ILE A 191 17.36 -18.63 44.02
C ILE A 191 17.35 -20.05 44.60
N ASP A 192 17.60 -20.15 45.91
CA ASP A 192 17.37 -21.36 46.67
C ASP A 192 15.85 -21.58 46.82
N LEU A 193 15.35 -22.69 46.28
CA LEU A 193 13.89 -22.94 46.24
C LEU A 193 13.29 -23.23 47.62
N HIS A 194 14.13 -23.57 48.60
CA HIS A 194 13.68 -23.88 49.95
C HIS A 194 13.53 -22.63 50.82
N THR A 195 14.51 -21.74 50.77
CA THR A 195 14.54 -20.52 51.59
C THR A 195 14.01 -19.28 50.85
N GLY A 196 13.97 -19.29 49.52
CA GLY A 196 13.63 -18.10 48.73
C GLY A 196 14.74 -17.05 48.65
N LEU A 197 15.88 -17.27 49.26
CA LEU A 197 17.04 -16.38 49.24
C LEU A 197 17.93 -16.66 47.99
N PRO A 198 18.80 -15.71 47.61
CA PRO A 198 19.83 -15.96 46.64
C PRO A 198 20.70 -17.16 47.00
N ASN A 199 20.89 -18.08 46.06
CA ASN A 199 21.75 -19.25 46.29
C ASN A 199 23.23 -18.90 46.11
N ARG A 200 24.10 -19.89 46.39
CA ARG A 200 25.55 -19.73 46.29
C ARG A 200 26.01 -19.23 44.91
N SER A 201 25.43 -19.72 43.84
CA SER A 201 25.79 -19.31 42.46
C SER A 201 25.50 -17.80 42.24
N ARG A 202 24.43 -17.27 42.84
CA ARG A 202 24.12 -15.83 42.72
C ARG A 202 25.14 -14.97 43.51
N VAL A 203 25.58 -15.46 44.65
CA VAL A 203 26.60 -14.74 45.46
C VAL A 203 27.94 -14.77 44.71
N GLU A 204 28.35 -15.91 44.19
CA GLU A 204 29.58 -16.04 43.41
C GLU A 204 29.58 -15.11 42.16
N GLU A 205 28.47 -15.04 41.45
CA GLU A 205 28.31 -14.14 40.30
C GLU A 205 28.41 -12.66 40.73
N LEU A 206 27.75 -12.28 41.82
CA LEU A 206 27.83 -10.90 42.34
C LEU A 206 29.26 -10.53 42.71
N ILE A 207 29.97 -11.40 43.45
CA ILE A 207 31.35 -11.14 43.88
C ILE A 207 32.28 -11.07 42.65
N ALA A 208 32.08 -11.89 41.64
CA ALA A 208 32.91 -11.89 40.44
C ALA A 208 32.76 -10.60 39.59
N HIS A 209 31.64 -9.88 39.74
CA HIS A 209 31.38 -8.64 39.02
C HIS A 209 31.78 -7.38 39.77
N TYR A 210 32.12 -7.49 41.07
CA TYR A 210 32.54 -6.37 41.88
C TYR A 210 34.05 -6.36 42.07
N ASP A 211 34.76 -5.56 41.29
CA ASP A 211 36.19 -5.31 41.50
C ASP A 211 36.45 -4.37 42.67
N HIS A 212 35.50 -3.47 42.98
CA HIS A 212 35.55 -2.52 44.12
C HIS A 212 34.12 -2.09 44.51
N PHE A 213 33.97 -1.65 45.73
CA PHE A 213 32.73 -1.04 46.21
C PHE A 213 32.90 0.48 46.26
N ASP A 214 31.97 1.22 45.69
CA ASP A 214 31.99 2.69 45.65
C ASP A 214 31.73 3.33 47.04
N GLU A 215 31.09 2.56 47.93
CA GLU A 215 30.80 2.97 49.31
C GLU A 215 31.36 1.94 50.29
N PRO A 216 31.62 2.36 51.58
CA PRO A 216 32.00 1.45 52.66
C PRO A 216 30.99 0.32 52.81
N THR A 217 31.37 -0.90 52.47
CA THR A 217 30.49 -2.07 52.49
C THR A 217 30.93 -3.07 53.55
N ALA A 218 29.99 -3.58 54.33
CA ALA A 218 30.23 -4.65 55.31
C ALA A 218 29.67 -5.98 54.76
N ILE A 219 30.47 -7.03 54.87
CA ILE A 219 30.04 -8.39 54.55
C ILE A 219 29.84 -9.12 55.88
N ILE A 220 28.63 -9.63 56.12
CA ILE A 220 28.27 -10.39 57.32
C ILE A 220 28.02 -11.83 56.90
N VAL A 221 28.70 -12.77 57.58
CA VAL A 221 28.52 -14.20 57.39
C VAL A 221 27.80 -14.76 58.60
N PHE A 222 26.72 -15.47 58.37
CA PHE A 222 25.95 -16.16 59.38
C PHE A 222 26.15 -17.68 59.25
N ASP A 223 26.22 -18.37 60.35
CA ASP A 223 26.23 -19.82 60.43
C ASP A 223 25.14 -20.32 61.38
N LEU A 224 24.49 -21.41 60.98
CA LEU A 224 23.40 -22.00 61.77
C LEU A 224 23.97 -23.16 62.63
N ASN A 225 24.16 -22.88 63.92
CA ASN A 225 24.71 -23.86 64.86
C ASN A 225 23.75 -25.02 65.09
N ASP A 226 24.32 -26.18 65.38
CA ASP A 226 23.63 -27.41 65.83
C ASP A 226 22.56 -27.96 64.85
N LEU A 227 22.54 -27.55 63.57
CA LEU A 227 21.60 -28.07 62.57
C LEU A 227 21.63 -29.60 62.45
N LYS A 228 22.83 -30.17 62.59
CA LYS A 228 22.99 -31.63 62.60
C LYS A 228 22.30 -32.28 63.78
N VAL A 229 22.44 -31.72 64.96
CA VAL A 229 21.78 -32.21 66.18
C VAL A 229 20.26 -32.17 66.06
N VAL A 230 19.72 -31.11 65.48
CA VAL A 230 18.29 -30.97 65.23
C VAL A 230 17.82 -32.03 64.24
N ASN A 231 18.56 -32.22 63.13
CA ASN A 231 18.24 -33.26 62.15
C ASN A 231 18.26 -34.69 62.73
N ASP A 232 19.29 -34.99 63.50
CA ASP A 232 19.46 -36.32 64.06
C ASP A 232 18.44 -36.64 65.21
N SER A 233 18.02 -35.58 65.94
CA SER A 233 17.10 -35.73 67.09
C SER A 233 15.61 -35.60 66.71
N LEU A 234 15.29 -34.70 65.78
CA LEU A 234 13.89 -34.29 65.45
C LEU A 234 13.54 -34.59 63.99
N GLY A 235 14.48 -35.08 63.17
CA GLY A 235 14.32 -35.41 61.78
C GLY A 235 14.57 -34.21 60.83
N HIS A 236 14.78 -34.49 59.57
CA HIS A 236 15.14 -33.50 58.54
C HIS A 236 14.07 -32.40 58.36
N LEU A 237 12.78 -32.72 58.54
CA LEU A 237 11.71 -31.72 58.42
C LEU A 237 11.86 -30.61 59.51
N ALA A 238 12.33 -30.95 60.71
CA ALA A 238 12.60 -29.94 61.77
C ALA A 238 13.82 -29.09 61.39
N GLY A 239 14.87 -29.67 60.81
CA GLY A 239 16.01 -28.91 60.32
C GLY A 239 15.66 -27.99 59.14
N ASP A 240 14.85 -28.44 58.21
CA ASP A 240 14.33 -27.62 57.10
C ASP A 240 13.51 -26.42 57.63
N THR A 241 12.66 -26.66 58.62
CA THR A 241 11.89 -25.60 59.30
C THR A 241 12.80 -24.57 59.99
N LEU A 242 13.88 -25.05 60.63
CA LEU A 242 14.88 -24.18 61.26
C LEU A 242 15.59 -23.30 60.24
N ILE A 243 16.00 -23.86 59.11
CA ILE A 243 16.64 -23.16 57.97
C ILE A 243 15.71 -22.10 57.43
N MET A 244 14.40 -22.43 57.16
CA MET A 244 13.43 -21.49 56.65
C MET A 244 13.16 -20.34 57.65
N ASN A 245 13.01 -20.64 58.95
CA ASN A 245 12.80 -19.63 59.95
C ASN A 245 14.01 -18.65 60.04
N PHE A 246 15.22 -19.20 59.97
CA PHE A 246 16.44 -18.38 59.95
C PHE A 246 16.49 -17.50 58.71
N ALA A 247 16.17 -18.04 57.52
CA ALA A 247 16.12 -17.29 56.26
C ALA A 247 15.07 -16.15 56.26
N HIS A 248 14.04 -16.24 57.12
CA HIS A 248 13.03 -15.17 57.26
C HIS A 248 13.46 -14.04 58.21
N ILE A 249 14.51 -14.26 59.01
CA ILE A 249 15.02 -13.29 59.97
C ILE A 249 16.06 -12.34 59.34
N ILE A 250 16.80 -12.87 58.34
CA ILE A 250 17.84 -12.11 57.61
C ILE A 250 17.30 -11.52 56.34
#